data_be598877c95595d3f6aebc1248418bea
#
_entry.id   be598877c95595d3f6aebc1248418bea
#
_cell.length_a   1.000
_cell.length_b   1.000
_cell.length_c   1.000
_cell.angle_alpha   90.00
_cell.angle_beta   90.00
_cell.angle_gamma   90.00
#
_symmetry.space_group_name_H-M   'P 1'
#
loop_
_entity.id
_entity.type
_entity.pdbx_description
1 polymer ?
#
loop_
_entity_poly.entity_id
_entity_poly.type
_entity_poly.pdbx_seq_one_letter_code
_entity_poly.pdbx_strand_id
1 'polypeptide(L)'
;MKIITTPMCEEIVRLAGITDYVVNKFPDEEEGDLAILLSESKVEMDALPIKINTPKQVFESIRKVSKITGNELSDMDVQAFFEEYPLAKKYLFSDFKRNVNVKVYSEFLKDIVSDFGFNIVSDNFDHVIYPDYLKDTVKETENLVEIPSHNCISKNPFEKIEVRYAILETLI
;
A
#
# COMPACT_ATOMS: atom_id res chain seq x y z
N MET A 1 -20.23 -16.87 5.33
CA MET A 1 -19.05 -16.74 4.43
C MET A 1 -17.79 -16.69 5.29
N LYS A 2 -16.88 -17.63 5.07
CA LYS A 2 -15.61 -17.70 5.79
C LYS A 2 -14.55 -16.91 5.01
N ILE A 3 -14.03 -15.86 5.63
CA ILE A 3 -13.01 -14.97 5.06
C ILE A 3 -11.62 -15.40 5.52
N ILE A 4 -10.71 -15.51 4.57
CA ILE A 4 -9.28 -15.71 4.82
C ILE A 4 -8.56 -14.42 4.40
N THR A 5 -7.61 -13.95 5.18
CA THR A 5 -6.78 -12.81 4.81
C THR A 5 -5.31 -13.07 5.14
N THR A 6 -4.44 -12.26 4.58
CA THR A 6 -3.00 -12.32 4.87
C THR A 6 -2.65 -11.31 5.98
N PRO A 7 -1.51 -11.50 6.67
CA PRO A 7 -1.05 -10.54 7.67
C PRO A 7 -0.94 -9.10 7.14
N MET A 8 -0.63 -8.94 5.85
CA MET A 8 -0.50 -7.62 5.20
C MET A 8 -1.84 -6.92 5.00
N CYS A 9 -2.93 -7.67 4.87
CA CYS A 9 -4.27 -7.13 4.60
C CYS A 9 -5.20 -7.15 5.82
N GLU A 10 -4.76 -7.71 6.94
CA GLU A 10 -5.59 -7.88 8.14
C GLU A 10 -6.19 -6.56 8.62
N GLU A 11 -5.40 -5.49 8.67
CA GLU A 11 -5.88 -4.18 9.15
C GLU A 11 -7.03 -3.64 8.28
N ILE A 12 -6.96 -3.84 6.96
CA ILE A 12 -8.03 -3.43 6.04
C ILE A 12 -9.32 -4.22 6.33
N VAL A 13 -9.20 -5.52 6.55
CA VAL A 13 -10.33 -6.40 6.87
C VAL A 13 -10.99 -5.96 8.18
N ARG A 14 -10.17 -5.69 9.20
CA ARG A 14 -10.64 -5.22 10.52
C ARG A 14 -11.35 -3.87 10.42
N LEU A 15 -10.75 -2.89 9.74
CA LEU A 15 -11.34 -1.55 9.56
C LEU A 15 -12.62 -1.57 8.73
N ALA A 16 -12.73 -2.51 7.79
CA ALA A 16 -13.94 -2.71 7.01
C ALA A 16 -15.10 -3.30 7.80
N GLY A 17 -14.89 -3.65 9.08
CA GLY A 17 -15.93 -4.15 9.97
C GLY A 17 -16.11 -5.66 9.96
N ILE A 18 -15.21 -6.40 9.35
CA ILE A 18 -15.23 -7.88 9.39
C ILE A 18 -14.58 -8.33 10.70
N THR A 19 -15.31 -9.11 11.51
CA THR A 19 -14.87 -9.58 12.82
C THR A 19 -14.54 -11.06 12.86
N ASP A 20 -15.06 -11.84 11.91
CA ASP A 20 -14.85 -13.28 11.80
C ASP A 20 -14.04 -13.59 10.55
N TYR A 21 -12.75 -13.78 10.70
CA TYR A 21 -11.81 -14.11 9.63
C TYR A 21 -10.61 -14.88 10.16
N VAL A 22 -9.92 -15.57 9.26
CA VAL A 22 -8.68 -16.28 9.55
C VAL A 22 -7.51 -15.58 8.87
N VAL A 23 -6.40 -15.40 9.57
CA VAL A 23 -5.17 -14.83 9.02
C VAL A 23 -4.19 -15.96 8.71
N ASN A 24 -3.81 -16.08 7.44
CA ASN A 24 -2.78 -17.01 7.00
C ASN A 24 -1.98 -16.39 5.84
N LYS A 25 -0.66 -16.44 5.94
CA LYS A 25 0.23 -15.98 4.86
C LYS A 25 -0.01 -16.75 3.56
N PHE A 26 -0.48 -17.98 3.66
CA PHE A 26 -0.79 -18.87 2.54
C PHE A 26 -2.28 -19.25 2.56
N PRO A 27 -3.17 -18.41 2.01
CA PRO A 27 -4.62 -18.62 2.12
C PRO A 27 -5.12 -19.95 1.58
N ASP A 28 -4.47 -20.52 0.56
CA ASP A 28 -4.84 -21.83 0.00
C ASP A 28 -4.62 -23.02 0.97
N GLU A 29 -3.93 -22.83 2.08
CA GLU A 29 -3.82 -23.82 3.16
C GLU A 29 -5.08 -23.88 4.02
N GLU A 30 -5.97 -22.92 3.91
CA GLU A 30 -7.20 -22.82 4.69
C GLU A 30 -8.43 -23.16 3.85
N GLU A 31 -9.44 -23.74 4.49
CA GLU A 31 -10.76 -23.86 3.90
C GLU A 31 -11.55 -22.58 4.17
N GLY A 32 -11.95 -21.90 3.10
CA GLY A 32 -12.69 -20.66 3.19
C GLY A 32 -13.42 -20.32 1.88
N ASP A 33 -14.29 -19.33 1.95
CA ASP A 33 -15.09 -18.94 0.81
C ASP A 33 -14.44 -17.83 -0.02
N LEU A 34 -13.67 -16.96 0.62
CA LEU A 34 -13.07 -15.80 -0.05
C LEU A 34 -11.76 -15.41 0.63
N ALA A 35 -10.72 -15.22 -0.17
CA ALA A 35 -9.46 -14.66 0.27
C ALA A 35 -9.39 -13.15 -0.03
N ILE A 36 -8.99 -12.35 0.97
CA ILE A 36 -8.68 -10.93 0.79
C ILE A 36 -7.17 -10.80 0.92
N LEU A 37 -6.51 -10.37 -0.16
CA LEU A 37 -5.05 -10.36 -0.27
C LEU A 37 -4.57 -9.28 -1.23
N LEU A 38 -3.26 -9.03 -1.23
CA LEU A 38 -2.65 -8.09 -2.16
C LEU A 38 -2.79 -8.57 -3.61
N SER A 39 -3.01 -7.64 -4.52
CA SER A 39 -3.27 -7.94 -5.94
C SER A 39 -2.14 -8.68 -6.65
N GLU A 40 -0.90 -8.58 -6.17
CA GLU A 40 0.25 -9.32 -6.69
C GLU A 40 0.34 -10.77 -6.20
N SER A 41 -0.40 -11.13 -5.17
CA SER A 41 -0.47 -12.49 -4.66
C SER A 41 -1.42 -13.33 -5.50
N LYS A 42 -1.11 -14.62 -5.65
CA LYS A 42 -1.92 -15.56 -6.41
C LYS A 42 -2.40 -16.69 -5.49
N VAL A 43 -3.68 -17.02 -5.60
CA VAL A 43 -4.32 -18.13 -4.91
C VAL A 43 -5.26 -18.86 -5.86
N GLU A 44 -5.60 -20.10 -5.54
CA GLU A 44 -6.54 -20.90 -6.33
C GLU A 44 -8.00 -20.67 -5.92
N MET A 45 -8.23 -20.31 -4.66
CA MET A 45 -9.56 -20.01 -4.15
C MET A 45 -10.07 -18.66 -4.68
N ASP A 46 -11.38 -18.42 -4.57
CA ASP A 46 -11.96 -17.12 -4.90
C ASP A 46 -11.29 -16.01 -4.07
N ALA A 47 -10.96 -14.92 -4.72
CA ALA A 47 -10.19 -13.85 -4.10
C ALA A 47 -10.72 -12.46 -4.43
N LEU A 48 -10.61 -11.57 -3.45
CA LEU A 48 -10.77 -10.13 -3.62
C LEU A 48 -9.38 -9.49 -3.51
N PRO A 49 -8.75 -9.16 -4.63
CA PRO A 49 -7.44 -8.51 -4.62
C PRO A 49 -7.57 -7.04 -4.26
N ILE A 50 -6.65 -6.56 -3.42
CA ILE A 50 -6.59 -5.15 -3.02
C ILE A 50 -5.18 -4.60 -3.17
N LYS A 51 -5.07 -3.27 -3.26
CA LYS A 51 -3.81 -2.52 -3.20
C LYS A 51 -3.85 -1.57 -2.02
N ILE A 52 -2.72 -1.44 -1.33
CA ILE A 52 -2.61 -0.63 -0.11
C ILE A 52 -1.30 0.19 -0.07
N ASN A 53 -0.75 0.53 -1.23
CA ASN A 53 0.52 1.26 -1.35
C ASN A 53 0.35 2.76 -1.12
N THR A 54 -0.77 3.34 -1.54
CA THR A 54 -1.05 4.78 -1.45
C THR A 54 -2.26 5.05 -0.56
N PRO A 55 -2.41 6.26 -0.01
CA PRO A 55 -3.59 6.63 0.77
C PRO A 55 -4.90 6.35 0.04
N LYS A 56 -4.98 6.72 -1.22
CA LYS A 56 -6.18 6.48 -2.03
C LYS A 56 -6.48 4.99 -2.20
N GLN A 57 -5.47 4.16 -2.41
CA GLN A 57 -5.63 2.71 -2.51
C GLN A 57 -6.12 2.11 -1.18
N VAL A 58 -5.60 2.58 -0.04
CA VAL A 58 -6.08 2.17 1.29
C VAL A 58 -7.55 2.54 1.46
N PHE A 59 -7.92 3.78 1.14
CA PHE A 59 -9.29 4.26 1.21
C PHE A 59 -10.24 3.39 0.36
N GLU A 60 -9.91 3.19 -0.91
CA GLU A 60 -10.71 2.39 -1.83
C GLU A 60 -10.80 0.92 -1.40
N SER A 61 -9.73 0.36 -0.85
CA SER A 61 -9.68 -1.02 -0.37
C SER A 61 -10.59 -1.22 0.85
N ILE A 62 -10.58 -0.32 1.81
CA ILE A 62 -11.48 -0.40 2.98
C ILE A 62 -12.94 -0.36 2.51
N ARG A 63 -13.29 0.54 1.61
CA ARG A 63 -14.65 0.61 1.08
C ARG A 63 -15.04 -0.65 0.33
N LYS A 64 -14.16 -1.13 -0.55
CA LYS A 64 -14.38 -2.35 -1.34
C LYS A 64 -14.62 -3.57 -0.45
N VAL A 65 -13.81 -3.74 0.58
CA VAL A 65 -13.95 -4.84 1.53
C VAL A 65 -15.21 -4.70 2.38
N SER A 66 -15.59 -3.48 2.79
CA SER A 66 -16.80 -3.26 3.57
C SER A 66 -18.08 -3.67 2.84
N LYS A 67 -18.08 -3.62 1.52
CA LYS A 67 -19.24 -4.05 0.70
C LYS A 67 -19.55 -5.54 0.84
N ILE A 68 -18.57 -6.37 1.15
CA ILE A 68 -18.73 -7.82 1.28
C ILE A 68 -19.73 -8.18 2.38
N THR A 69 -19.73 -7.42 3.46
CA THR A 69 -20.60 -7.67 4.61
C THR A 69 -22.03 -7.15 4.43
N GLY A 70 -22.30 -6.45 3.32
CA GLY A 70 -23.55 -5.72 3.13
C GLY A 70 -23.67 -4.44 3.97
N ASN A 71 -22.63 -4.09 4.71
CA ASN A 71 -22.58 -2.90 5.56
C ASN A 71 -21.51 -1.95 5.03
N GLU A 72 -21.75 -1.39 3.85
CA GLU A 72 -20.80 -0.50 3.17
C GLU A 72 -20.54 0.76 4.00
N LEU A 73 -19.26 1.03 4.28
CA LEU A 73 -18.83 2.26 4.95
C LEU A 73 -18.96 3.46 4.00
N SER A 74 -19.42 4.59 4.55
CA SER A 74 -19.45 5.85 3.82
C SER A 74 -18.03 6.43 3.63
N ASP A 75 -17.90 7.41 2.73
CA ASP A 75 -16.64 8.14 2.55
C ASP A 75 -16.19 8.81 3.84
N MET A 76 -17.11 9.38 4.61
CA MET A 76 -16.80 10.02 5.89
C MET A 76 -16.29 9.02 6.93
N ASP A 77 -16.90 7.82 7.00
CA ASP A 77 -16.47 6.77 7.92
C ASP A 77 -15.02 6.35 7.63
N VAL A 78 -14.69 6.18 6.35
CA VAL A 78 -13.34 5.77 5.94
C VAL A 78 -12.33 6.90 6.13
N GLN A 79 -12.70 8.13 5.79
CA GLN A 79 -11.84 9.31 6.02
C GLN A 79 -11.46 9.47 7.49
N ALA A 80 -12.35 9.11 8.42
CA ALA A 80 -12.07 9.19 9.85
C ALA A 80 -10.87 8.35 10.27
N PHE A 81 -10.59 7.24 9.59
CA PHE A 81 -9.40 6.41 9.87
C PHE A 81 -8.08 7.11 9.56
N PHE A 82 -8.10 8.13 8.71
CA PHE A 82 -6.90 8.89 8.31
C PHE A 82 -6.55 10.03 9.28
N GLU A 83 -7.42 10.36 10.22
CA GLU A 83 -7.23 11.54 11.09
C GLU A 83 -5.95 11.51 11.93
N GLU A 84 -5.51 10.32 12.35
CA GLU A 84 -4.29 10.14 13.16
C GLU A 84 -3.01 10.05 12.32
N TYR A 85 -3.12 10.07 10.98
CA TYR A 85 -2.02 9.87 10.06
C TYR A 85 -1.86 11.07 9.13
N PRO A 86 -1.06 12.08 9.53
CA PRO A 86 -1.01 13.37 8.83
C PRO A 86 -0.57 13.29 7.37
N LEU A 87 0.40 12.43 7.04
CA LEU A 87 0.85 12.28 5.64
C LEU A 87 -0.18 11.50 4.83
N ALA A 88 -0.73 10.41 5.35
CA ALA A 88 -1.80 9.68 4.69
C ALA A 88 -3.00 10.59 4.41
N LYS A 89 -3.40 11.42 5.37
CA LYS A 89 -4.47 12.40 5.22
C LYS A 89 -4.14 13.46 4.16
N LYS A 90 -2.91 14.00 4.19
CA LYS A 90 -2.43 15.03 3.24
C LYS A 90 -2.50 14.54 1.80
N TYR A 91 -2.13 13.28 1.56
CA TYR A 91 -2.06 12.72 0.22
C TYR A 91 -3.30 11.95 -0.23
N LEU A 92 -4.32 11.82 0.62
CA LEU A 92 -5.52 11.00 0.32
C LEU A 92 -6.24 11.41 -0.97
N PHE A 93 -6.47 12.71 -1.16
CA PHE A 93 -7.14 13.26 -2.34
C PHE A 93 -6.28 14.31 -3.05
N SER A 94 -4.97 14.21 -2.87
CA SER A 94 -4.05 15.16 -3.50
C SER A 94 -3.83 14.83 -4.98
N ASP A 95 -3.52 15.86 -5.74
CA ASP A 95 -3.08 15.76 -7.13
C ASP A 95 -1.80 16.61 -7.30
N PHE A 96 -0.83 16.36 -6.43
CA PHE A 96 0.45 17.05 -6.50
C PHE A 96 1.20 16.68 -7.78
N LYS A 97 1.73 17.71 -8.44
CA LYS A 97 2.65 17.57 -9.57
C LYS A 97 3.97 18.24 -9.17
N ARG A 98 5.04 17.47 -9.18
CA ARG A 98 6.36 17.94 -8.76
C ARG A 98 7.34 17.79 -9.91
N ASN A 99 8.20 18.78 -10.10
CA ASN A 99 9.22 18.71 -11.14
C ASN A 99 10.46 17.98 -10.63
N VAL A 100 10.29 16.73 -10.26
CA VAL A 100 11.34 15.82 -9.80
C VAL A 100 11.25 14.53 -10.62
N ASN A 101 12.34 14.17 -11.26
CA ASN A 101 12.44 12.96 -12.08
C ASN A 101 13.13 11.86 -11.28
N VAL A 102 12.56 10.67 -11.28
CA VAL A 102 13.10 9.55 -10.52
C VAL A 102 13.13 8.27 -11.33
N LYS A 103 14.16 7.47 -11.12
CA LYS A 103 14.23 6.09 -11.57
C LYS A 103 13.77 5.18 -10.43
N VAL A 104 12.90 4.22 -10.71
CA VAL A 104 12.25 3.38 -9.69
C VAL A 104 12.48 1.90 -9.96
N TYR A 105 12.90 1.18 -8.95
CA TYR A 105 13.25 -0.24 -9.01
C TYR A 105 12.20 -1.16 -8.39
N SER A 106 10.92 -0.89 -8.48
CA SER A 106 9.87 -1.87 -8.17
C SER A 106 8.47 -1.36 -8.55
N GLU A 107 7.54 -2.27 -8.78
CA GLU A 107 6.18 -1.89 -9.16
C GLU A 107 5.40 -1.18 -8.03
N PHE A 108 5.53 -1.65 -6.78
CA PHE A 108 4.81 -1.01 -5.68
C PHE A 108 5.30 0.42 -5.40
N LEU A 109 6.59 0.67 -5.60
CA LEU A 109 7.14 2.02 -5.46
C LEU A 109 6.71 2.95 -6.58
N LYS A 110 6.41 2.44 -7.77
CA LYS A 110 5.84 3.26 -8.85
C LYS A 110 4.50 3.86 -8.45
N ASP A 111 3.64 3.09 -7.79
CA ASP A 111 2.36 3.59 -7.28
C ASP A 111 2.59 4.76 -6.30
N ILE A 112 3.48 4.58 -5.34
CA ILE A 112 3.80 5.57 -4.30
C ILE A 112 4.40 6.84 -4.90
N VAL A 113 5.39 6.68 -5.75
CA VAL A 113 6.13 7.78 -6.38
C VAL A 113 5.22 8.60 -7.29
N SER A 114 4.35 7.94 -8.06
CA SER A 114 3.37 8.61 -8.91
C SER A 114 2.32 9.38 -8.10
N ASP A 115 1.82 8.78 -7.02
CA ASP A 115 0.88 9.42 -6.10
C ASP A 115 1.52 10.64 -5.41
N PHE A 116 2.80 10.54 -5.08
CA PHE A 116 3.58 11.64 -4.51
C PHE A 116 3.80 12.79 -5.49
N GLY A 117 3.61 12.56 -6.78
CA GLY A 117 3.71 13.55 -7.84
C GLY A 117 5.05 13.64 -8.55
N PHE A 118 5.96 12.69 -8.34
CA PHE A 118 7.22 12.62 -9.07
C PHE A 118 7.03 12.00 -10.46
N ASN A 119 7.93 12.35 -11.39
CA ASN A 119 7.95 11.80 -12.73
C ASN A 119 8.85 10.56 -12.76
N ILE A 120 8.32 9.42 -13.22
CA ILE A 120 9.11 8.21 -13.40
C ILE A 120 9.78 8.23 -14.77
N VAL A 121 11.10 8.14 -14.80
CA VAL A 121 11.93 8.17 -16.02
C VAL A 121 12.97 7.08 -15.99
N SER A 122 13.52 6.73 -17.16
CA SER A 122 14.59 5.73 -17.30
C SER A 122 15.99 6.33 -17.27
N ASP A 123 16.11 7.60 -17.65
CA ASP A 123 17.36 8.36 -17.68
C ASP A 123 17.13 9.82 -17.29
N ASN A 124 18.20 10.59 -17.07
CA ASN A 124 18.12 11.99 -16.64
C ASN A 124 17.26 12.19 -15.39
N PHE A 125 17.50 11.38 -14.40
CA PHE A 125 16.76 11.39 -13.13
C PHE A 125 17.53 12.16 -12.04
N ASP A 126 16.77 12.73 -11.10
CA ASP A 126 17.32 13.43 -9.94
C ASP A 126 17.66 12.44 -8.80
N HIS A 127 16.85 11.39 -8.67
CA HIS A 127 17.02 10.36 -7.64
C HIS A 127 16.74 8.96 -8.19
N VAL A 128 17.32 7.96 -7.52
CA VAL A 128 17.04 6.54 -7.75
C VAL A 128 16.34 5.99 -6.51
N ILE A 129 15.11 5.53 -6.67
CA ILE A 129 14.27 5.03 -5.58
C ILE A 129 14.15 3.51 -5.69
N TYR A 130 14.49 2.81 -4.63
CA TYR A 130 14.52 1.35 -4.61
C TYR A 130 14.07 0.80 -3.25
N PRO A 131 13.48 -0.39 -3.21
CA PRO A 131 13.14 -1.02 -1.95
C PRO A 131 14.38 -1.66 -1.31
N ASP A 132 14.39 -1.76 0.00
CA ASP A 132 15.50 -2.28 0.80
C ASP A 132 16.02 -3.64 0.32
N TYR A 133 15.14 -4.54 -0.13
CA TYR A 133 15.52 -5.87 -0.59
C TYR A 133 16.20 -5.88 -1.98
N LEU A 134 16.20 -4.78 -2.72
CA LEU A 134 16.88 -4.64 -4.02
C LEU A 134 18.19 -3.87 -3.94
N LYS A 135 18.68 -3.57 -2.76
CA LYS A 135 19.89 -2.76 -2.54
C LYS A 135 21.09 -3.24 -3.37
N ASP A 136 21.31 -4.55 -3.42
CA ASP A 136 22.44 -5.12 -4.17
C ASP A 136 22.21 -5.21 -5.69
N THR A 137 20.98 -4.94 -6.15
CA THR A 137 20.57 -4.98 -7.55
C THR A 137 20.70 -3.62 -8.23
N VAL A 138 20.68 -2.54 -7.46
CA VAL A 138 20.76 -1.16 -7.97
C VAL A 138 22.14 -0.91 -8.55
N LYS A 139 22.19 -0.44 -9.81
CA LYS A 139 23.43 -0.20 -10.55
C LYS A 139 24.02 1.18 -10.31
N GLU A 140 23.17 2.14 -10.02
CA GLU A 140 23.57 3.53 -9.75
C GLU A 140 24.29 3.62 -8.40
N THR A 141 25.16 4.63 -8.25
CA THR A 141 25.96 4.84 -7.06
C THR A 141 25.70 6.17 -6.38
N GLU A 142 24.93 7.07 -7.01
CA GLU A 142 24.65 8.42 -6.53
C GLU A 142 23.14 8.66 -6.44
N ASN A 143 22.75 9.53 -5.53
CA ASN A 143 21.37 9.97 -5.33
C ASN A 143 20.40 8.80 -5.04
N LEU A 144 20.87 7.84 -4.28
CA LEU A 144 20.13 6.64 -3.91
C LEU A 144 19.18 6.92 -2.76
N VAL A 145 17.94 6.48 -2.89
CA VAL A 145 16.90 6.60 -1.86
C VAL A 145 16.31 5.22 -1.60
N GLU A 146 16.61 4.67 -0.43
CA GLU A 146 16.10 3.38 0.01
C GLU A 146 14.75 3.56 0.70
N ILE A 147 13.75 2.80 0.28
CA ILE A 147 12.41 2.79 0.87
C ILE A 147 12.19 1.44 1.57
N PRO A 148 11.82 1.42 2.85
CA PRO A 148 11.56 0.16 3.55
C PRO A 148 10.33 -0.54 2.98
N SER A 149 10.46 -1.86 2.75
CA SER A 149 9.39 -2.73 2.23
C SER A 149 8.53 -3.32 3.34
N HIS A 150 8.82 -4.55 3.77
CA HIS A 150 7.96 -5.27 4.71
C HIS A 150 8.67 -5.65 6.02
N ASN A 151 9.99 -5.82 5.99
CA ASN A 151 10.72 -6.48 7.09
C ASN A 151 11.06 -5.55 8.24
N CYS A 152 11.21 -4.26 7.99
CA CYS A 152 11.71 -3.28 8.97
C CYS A 152 10.67 -2.25 9.39
N ILE A 153 9.42 -2.40 8.98
CA ILE A 153 8.34 -1.48 9.34
C ILE A 153 7.07 -2.25 9.71
N SER A 154 6.13 -1.55 10.34
CA SER A 154 4.82 -2.08 10.72
C SER A 154 4.06 -2.66 9.53
N LYS A 155 3.23 -3.67 9.79
CA LYS A 155 2.29 -4.21 8.79
C LYS A 155 1.06 -3.31 8.59
N ASN A 156 0.85 -2.34 9.46
CA ASN A 156 -0.23 -1.36 9.32
C ASN A 156 0.01 -0.47 8.09
N PRO A 157 -0.92 -0.46 7.11
CA PRO A 157 -0.74 0.30 5.87
C PRO A 157 -0.64 1.80 6.07
N PHE A 158 -1.29 2.36 7.07
CA PHE A 158 -1.17 3.80 7.40
C PHE A 158 0.22 4.15 7.91
N GLU A 159 0.78 3.33 8.81
CA GLU A 159 2.13 3.54 9.34
C GLU A 159 3.19 3.39 8.23
N LYS A 160 3.01 2.46 7.31
CA LYS A 160 3.87 2.34 6.13
C LYS A 160 3.85 3.61 5.28
N ILE A 161 2.68 4.17 5.04
CA ILE A 161 2.52 5.43 4.30
C ILE A 161 3.27 6.55 5.02
N GLU A 162 3.08 6.70 6.33
CA GLU A 162 3.77 7.75 7.09
C GLU A 162 5.29 7.65 6.95
N VAL A 163 5.86 6.46 7.08
CA VAL A 163 7.31 6.25 6.95
C VAL A 163 7.79 6.54 5.53
N ARG A 164 7.14 5.96 4.52
CA ARG A 164 7.57 6.06 3.12
C ARG A 164 7.42 7.47 2.57
N TYR A 165 6.29 8.10 2.84
CA TYR A 165 6.02 9.47 2.36
C TYR A 165 6.92 10.50 3.08
N ALA A 166 7.25 10.29 4.36
CA ALA A 166 8.21 11.13 5.07
C ALA A 166 9.59 11.10 4.40
N ILE A 167 10.04 9.94 3.95
CA ILE A 167 11.30 9.83 3.20
C ILE A 167 11.22 10.61 1.88
N LEU A 168 10.12 10.47 1.13
CA LEU A 168 9.95 11.20 -0.12
C LEU A 168 9.86 12.71 0.09
N GLU A 169 9.26 13.17 1.18
CA GLU A 169 9.20 14.61 1.51
C GLU A 169 10.59 15.23 1.74
N THR A 170 11.60 14.44 2.10
CA THR A 170 12.97 14.94 2.21
C THR A 170 13.59 15.31 0.86
N LEU A 171 12.98 14.89 -0.26
CA LEU A 171 13.50 15.11 -1.61
C LEU A 171 12.91 16.35 -2.30
N ILE A 172 12.06 17.09 -1.62
CA ILE A 172 11.42 18.31 -2.13
C ILE A 172 11.80 19.55 -1.37
#